data_378aac20c33edd66d17aba2debb13750
#
_entry.id   378aac20c33edd66d17aba2debb13750
#
_cell.length_a   1.000
_cell.length_b   1.000
_cell.length_c   1.000
_cell.angle_alpha   90.00
_cell.angle_beta   90.00
_cell.angle_gamma   90.00
#
_symmetry.space_group_name_H-M   'P 1'
#
loop_
_entity.id
_entity.type
_entity.pdbx_description
1 polymer ?
#
loop_
_entity_poly.entity_id
_entity_poly.type
_entity_poly.pdbx_seq_one_letter_code
_entity_poly.pdbx_strand_id
1 'polypeptide(L)'
;MLREQNIKNLKTEKLGITLLRNLLNGFDVPNKLQLKKLYDILNIDYKKYSRSVDGVLLNVNSFEDVKSKEDFTLIEIKTTSSKSVKELPYGVFFGFTENEENLFKSIDNYRLCIVHTILKKYILLDYNEYTTLIQNKRVQYQINIKSKTKFYFELFEFQSLNNFDLKFFLFLMLP
;
A
#
# COMPACT_ATOMS: atom_id res chain seq x y z
N MET A 1 17.50 1.21 11.50
CA MET A 1 17.28 1.28 10.02
C MET A 1 15.84 1.01 9.61
N LEU A 2 15.24 -0.20 9.76
CA LEU A 2 13.82 -0.45 9.39
C LEU A 2 12.80 0.44 10.11
N ARG A 3 12.97 0.66 11.42
CA ARG A 3 12.06 1.51 12.23
C ARG A 3 12.09 2.97 11.79
N GLU A 4 13.23 3.51 11.46
CA GLU A 4 13.40 4.89 10.98
C GLU A 4 12.78 5.08 9.59
N GLN A 5 12.93 4.09 8.70
CA GLN A 5 12.31 4.09 7.38
C GLN A 5 10.78 4.07 7.50
N ASN A 6 10.22 3.25 8.39
CA ASN A 6 8.78 3.21 8.63
C ASN A 6 8.25 4.54 9.17
N ILE A 7 8.98 5.19 10.09
CA ILE A 7 8.61 6.52 10.63
C ILE A 7 8.64 7.57 9.51
N LYS A 8 9.64 7.52 8.63
CA LYS A 8 9.75 8.43 7.48
C LYS A 8 8.59 8.22 6.50
N ASN A 9 8.24 6.97 6.19
CA ASN A 9 7.13 6.65 5.30
C ASN A 9 5.79 7.18 5.85
N LEU A 10 5.51 6.94 7.13
CA LEU A 10 4.31 7.47 7.80
C LEU A 10 4.22 9.01 7.78
N LYS A 11 5.36 9.70 7.95
CA LYS A 11 5.39 11.17 7.84
C LYS A 11 5.07 11.63 6.42
N THR A 12 5.63 10.96 5.42
CA THR A 12 5.42 11.31 4.00
C THR A 12 3.97 11.06 3.59
N GLU A 13 3.35 9.97 4.04
CA GLU A 13 1.94 9.65 3.82
C GLU A 13 1.01 10.71 4.43
N LYS A 14 1.22 11.10 5.69
CA LYS A 14 0.45 12.17 6.33
C LYS A 14 0.56 13.50 5.58
N LEU A 15 1.75 13.84 5.07
CA LEU A 15 1.94 15.03 4.25
C LEU A 15 1.16 14.93 2.93
N GLY A 16 1.15 13.75 2.30
CA GLY A 16 0.36 13.49 1.09
C GLY A 16 -1.13 13.72 1.31
N ILE A 17 -1.69 13.15 2.38
CA ILE A 17 -3.10 13.34 2.76
C ILE A 17 -3.40 14.82 3.01
N THR A 18 -2.54 15.53 3.74
CA THR A 18 -2.72 16.96 4.00
C THR A 18 -2.71 17.78 2.71
N LEU A 19 -1.81 17.46 1.78
CA LEU A 19 -1.75 18.11 0.48
C LEU A 19 -3.02 17.87 -0.34
N LEU A 20 -3.52 16.63 -0.38
CA LEU A 20 -4.73 16.27 -1.11
C LEU A 20 -5.96 17.00 -0.57
N ARG A 21 -6.10 17.13 0.76
CA ARG A 21 -7.18 17.94 1.35
C ARG A 21 -7.18 19.39 0.89
N ASN A 22 -6.02 19.93 0.59
CA ASN A 22 -5.88 21.33 0.14
C ASN A 22 -6.01 21.48 -1.38
N LEU A 23 -5.68 20.47 -2.16
CA LEU A 23 -5.57 20.53 -3.61
C LEU A 23 -6.73 19.87 -4.36
N LEU A 24 -7.38 18.87 -3.74
CA LEU A 24 -8.40 18.04 -4.36
C LEU A 24 -9.73 18.27 -3.63
N ASN A 25 -10.61 19.05 -4.23
CA ASN A 25 -11.92 19.32 -3.67
C ASN A 25 -12.74 18.02 -3.53
N GLY A 26 -13.41 17.86 -2.39
CA GLY A 26 -14.19 16.65 -2.08
C GLY A 26 -13.34 15.49 -1.54
N PHE A 27 -12.01 15.63 -1.46
CA PHE A 27 -11.17 14.58 -0.88
C PHE A 27 -11.27 14.55 0.64
N ASP A 28 -11.54 13.35 1.20
CA ASP A 28 -11.48 13.10 2.64
C ASP A 28 -11.03 11.66 2.95
N VAL A 29 -10.72 11.42 4.23
CA VAL A 29 -10.32 10.11 4.75
C VAL A 29 -11.50 9.51 5.52
N PRO A 30 -12.12 8.44 5.04
CA PRO A 30 -13.30 7.87 5.68
C PRO A 30 -12.94 7.21 7.01
N ASN A 31 -13.79 7.35 7.99
CA ASN A 31 -13.75 6.51 9.17
C ASN A 31 -14.25 5.09 8.85
N LYS A 32 -14.13 4.18 9.83
CA LYS A 32 -14.50 2.76 9.65
C LYS A 32 -15.96 2.55 9.22
N LEU A 33 -16.88 3.31 9.77
CA LEU A 33 -18.33 3.18 9.47
C LEU A 33 -18.63 3.73 8.06
N GLN A 34 -18.03 4.86 7.73
CA GLN A 34 -18.13 5.46 6.41
C GLN A 34 -17.58 4.53 5.33
N LEU A 35 -16.37 4.01 5.53
CA LEU A 35 -15.76 3.07 4.57
C LEU A 35 -16.60 1.79 4.40
N LYS A 36 -17.20 1.27 5.49
CA LYS A 36 -18.09 0.12 5.40
C LYS A 36 -19.33 0.44 4.56
N LYS A 37 -19.98 1.60 4.77
CA LYS A 37 -21.12 2.05 3.96
C LYS A 37 -20.75 2.11 2.47
N LEU A 38 -19.58 2.67 2.12
CA LEU A 38 -19.13 2.76 0.72
C LEU A 38 -18.92 1.37 0.12
N TYR A 39 -18.35 0.45 0.88
CA TYR A 39 -18.14 -0.94 0.43
C TYR A 39 -19.45 -1.70 0.26
N ASP A 40 -20.42 -1.49 1.15
CA ASP A 40 -21.76 -2.07 1.02
C ASP A 40 -22.43 -1.59 -0.29
N ILE A 41 -22.30 -0.31 -0.66
CA ILE A 41 -22.81 0.25 -1.93
C ILE A 41 -22.15 -0.41 -3.14
N LEU A 42 -20.84 -0.68 -3.07
CA LEU A 42 -20.06 -1.30 -4.16
C LEU A 42 -20.12 -2.83 -4.13
N ASN A 43 -20.79 -3.44 -3.15
CA ASN A 43 -20.82 -4.88 -2.90
C ASN A 43 -19.40 -5.49 -2.71
N ILE A 44 -18.56 -4.79 -1.93
CA ILE A 44 -17.18 -5.18 -1.63
C ILE A 44 -17.11 -5.81 -0.24
N ASP A 45 -16.34 -6.90 -0.10
CA ASP A 45 -16.05 -7.49 1.21
C ASP A 45 -15.15 -6.58 2.06
N TYR A 46 -15.75 -5.90 3.03
CA TYR A 46 -15.04 -5.02 3.95
C TYR A 46 -13.91 -5.74 4.72
N LYS A 47 -14.12 -6.99 5.15
CA LYS A 47 -13.11 -7.72 5.93
C LYS A 47 -11.83 -7.94 5.11
N LYS A 48 -11.99 -8.26 3.84
CA LYS A 48 -10.88 -8.50 2.92
C LYS A 48 -10.14 -7.22 2.54
N TYR A 49 -10.88 -6.15 2.26
CA TYR A 49 -10.32 -4.96 1.61
C TYR A 49 -10.23 -3.70 2.50
N SER A 50 -10.50 -3.82 3.82
CA SER A 50 -10.54 -2.68 4.75
C SER A 50 -9.25 -1.83 4.84
N ARG A 51 -8.13 -2.33 4.29
CA ARG A 51 -6.83 -1.65 4.28
C ARG A 51 -6.34 -1.31 2.87
N SER A 52 -7.23 -1.37 1.89
CA SER A 52 -6.91 -1.15 0.48
C SER A 52 -7.42 0.19 -0.04
N VAL A 53 -7.78 1.10 0.87
CA VAL A 53 -8.26 2.45 0.56
C VAL A 53 -7.75 3.42 1.62
N ASP A 54 -7.09 4.47 1.19
CA ASP A 54 -6.53 5.53 2.03
C ASP A 54 -7.42 6.77 2.11
N GLY A 55 -8.27 6.97 1.12
CA GLY A 55 -9.14 8.13 1.03
C GLY A 55 -10.31 7.94 0.07
N VAL A 56 -11.13 8.95 -0.02
CA VAL A 56 -12.31 9.01 -0.87
C VAL A 56 -12.40 10.40 -1.49
N LEU A 57 -12.78 10.45 -2.75
CA LEU A 57 -13.22 11.67 -3.41
C LEU A 57 -14.73 11.65 -3.46
N LEU A 58 -15.37 12.59 -2.77
CA LEU A 58 -16.82 12.74 -2.75
C LEU A 58 -17.28 13.68 -3.88
N ASN A 59 -18.29 13.24 -4.62
CA ASN A 59 -19.01 14.05 -5.62
C ASN A 59 -20.25 14.72 -5.01
N VAL A 60 -20.44 14.55 -3.71
CA VAL A 60 -21.52 15.13 -2.89
C VAL A 60 -20.92 15.90 -1.72
N ASN A 61 -21.73 16.64 -0.96
CA ASN A 61 -21.24 17.53 0.09
C ASN A 61 -20.66 16.81 1.30
N SER A 62 -21.19 15.61 1.61
CA SER A 62 -20.79 14.85 2.80
C SER A 62 -20.98 13.35 2.63
N PHE A 63 -20.39 12.54 3.53
CA PHE A 63 -20.60 11.09 3.57
C PHE A 63 -22.06 10.68 3.83
N GLU A 64 -22.81 11.53 4.50
CA GLU A 64 -24.25 11.31 4.77
C GLU A 64 -25.06 11.34 3.49
N ASP A 65 -24.68 12.18 2.54
CA ASP A 65 -25.34 12.38 1.25
C ASP A 65 -25.05 11.26 0.24
N VAL A 66 -24.07 10.41 0.50
CA VAL A 66 -23.72 9.28 -0.37
C VAL A 66 -24.82 8.24 -0.38
N LYS A 67 -25.39 7.96 -1.56
CA LYS A 67 -26.49 7.02 -1.80
C LYS A 67 -26.15 5.99 -2.88
N SER A 68 -25.26 6.32 -3.80
CA SER A 68 -24.93 5.51 -4.97
C SER A 68 -23.42 5.49 -5.25
N LYS A 69 -22.98 4.62 -6.14
CA LYS A 69 -21.58 4.53 -6.53
C LYS A 69 -21.08 5.76 -7.28
N GLU A 70 -21.94 6.52 -7.91
CA GLU A 70 -21.62 7.74 -8.66
C GLU A 70 -21.25 8.90 -7.72
N ASP A 71 -21.63 8.81 -6.43
CA ASP A 71 -21.42 9.87 -5.45
C ASP A 71 -20.01 9.92 -4.89
N PHE A 72 -19.15 8.92 -5.19
CA PHE A 72 -17.80 8.87 -4.66
C PHE A 72 -16.83 8.07 -5.53
N THR A 73 -15.54 8.24 -5.27
CA THR A 73 -14.44 7.42 -5.84
C THR A 73 -13.49 7.03 -4.72
N LEU A 74 -13.17 5.74 -4.61
CA LEU A 74 -12.18 5.22 -3.66
C LEU A 74 -10.77 5.59 -4.14
N ILE A 75 -9.90 5.99 -3.20
CA ILE A 75 -8.54 6.46 -3.49
C ILE A 75 -7.51 5.65 -2.72
N GLU A 76 -6.57 5.07 -3.43
CA GLU A 76 -5.31 4.57 -2.87
C GLU A 76 -4.23 5.63 -3.08
N ILE A 77 -3.45 5.94 -2.03
CA ILE A 77 -2.47 7.02 -2.06
C ILE A 77 -1.06 6.46 -2.03
N LYS A 78 -0.27 6.79 -3.03
CA LYS A 78 1.16 6.53 -3.04
C LYS A 78 1.92 7.86 -3.02
N THR A 79 2.77 8.05 -2.02
CA THR A 79 3.49 9.32 -1.84
C THR A 79 4.95 9.19 -2.19
N THR A 80 5.50 10.21 -2.82
CA THR A 80 6.93 10.33 -3.08
C THR A 80 7.45 11.72 -2.68
N SER A 81 8.69 11.75 -2.18
CA SER A 81 9.48 12.96 -1.96
C SER A 81 10.81 12.92 -2.71
N SER A 82 10.91 12.05 -3.71
CA SER A 82 12.16 11.83 -4.44
C SER A 82 12.49 13.03 -5.32
N LYS A 83 13.67 13.60 -5.12
CA LYS A 83 14.18 14.70 -5.95
C LYS A 83 14.52 14.28 -7.39
N SER A 84 14.64 12.97 -7.66
CA SER A 84 14.86 12.44 -9.01
C SER A 84 13.59 12.45 -9.85
N VAL A 85 12.41 12.41 -9.22
CA VAL A 85 11.12 12.53 -9.89
C VAL A 85 10.87 14.02 -10.19
N LYS A 86 10.91 14.40 -11.45
CA LYS A 86 10.71 15.79 -11.91
C LYS A 86 9.29 16.05 -12.35
N GLU A 87 8.61 15.00 -12.81
CA GLU A 87 7.26 15.06 -13.33
C GLU A 87 6.51 13.77 -12.97
N LEU A 88 5.25 13.89 -12.57
CA LEU A 88 4.39 12.75 -12.30
C LEU A 88 3.76 12.23 -13.62
N PRO A 89 3.59 10.91 -13.72
CA PRO A 89 3.95 9.85 -12.78
C PRO A 89 5.33 9.22 -13.01
N TYR A 90 6.15 9.80 -13.89
CA TYR A 90 7.39 9.20 -14.40
C TYR A 90 8.46 9.01 -13.32
N GLY A 91 9.08 7.83 -13.29
CA GLY A 91 10.16 7.51 -12.36
C GLY A 91 9.71 7.29 -10.91
N VAL A 92 8.41 7.22 -10.64
CA VAL A 92 7.90 6.91 -9.30
C VAL A 92 7.99 5.41 -9.05
N PHE A 93 8.48 5.04 -7.86
CA PHE A 93 8.51 3.66 -7.36
C PHE A 93 7.65 3.55 -6.11
N PHE A 94 6.73 2.58 -6.12
CA PHE A 94 5.88 2.27 -4.97
C PHE A 94 5.50 0.79 -4.96
N GLY A 95 4.97 0.31 -3.82
CA GLY A 95 4.44 -1.03 -3.68
C GLY A 95 2.91 -1.05 -3.71
N PHE A 96 2.34 -2.11 -4.28
CA PHE A 96 0.95 -2.51 -4.10
C PHE A 96 0.89 -3.79 -3.29
N THR A 97 -0.11 -3.91 -2.43
CA THR A 97 -0.54 -5.21 -1.92
C THR A 97 -1.43 -5.90 -2.95
N GLU A 98 -1.55 -7.22 -2.85
CA GLU A 98 -2.45 -7.99 -3.73
C GLU A 98 -3.90 -7.50 -3.64
N ASN A 99 -4.36 -7.16 -2.44
CA ASN A 99 -5.72 -6.66 -2.23
C ASN A 99 -5.94 -5.28 -2.88
N GLU A 100 -4.98 -4.35 -2.76
CA GLU A 100 -5.04 -3.05 -3.44
C GLU A 100 -5.12 -3.23 -4.96
N GLU A 101 -4.26 -4.07 -5.54
CA GLU A 101 -4.24 -4.32 -6.97
C GLU A 101 -5.52 -5.00 -7.46
N ASN A 102 -6.03 -6.00 -6.72
CA ASN A 102 -7.27 -6.68 -7.06
C ASN A 102 -8.47 -5.71 -7.03
N LEU A 103 -8.53 -4.85 -6.01
CA LEU A 103 -9.59 -3.86 -5.91
C LEU A 103 -9.51 -2.85 -7.07
N PHE A 104 -8.33 -2.33 -7.35
CA PHE A 104 -8.09 -1.38 -8.43
C PHE A 104 -8.47 -1.93 -9.81
N LYS A 105 -8.17 -3.21 -10.05
CA LYS A 105 -8.52 -3.89 -11.31
C LYS A 105 -10.01 -4.15 -11.46
N SER A 106 -10.73 -4.41 -10.36
CA SER A 106 -12.11 -4.92 -10.39
C SER A 106 -13.18 -3.84 -10.27
N ILE A 107 -12.81 -2.60 -9.93
CA ILE A 107 -13.78 -1.55 -9.62
C ILE A 107 -13.48 -0.26 -10.36
N ASP A 108 -14.44 0.19 -11.17
CA ASP A 108 -14.33 1.43 -11.93
C ASP A 108 -14.24 2.67 -11.03
N ASN A 109 -14.85 2.61 -9.84
CA ASN A 109 -14.84 3.68 -8.84
C ASN A 109 -13.60 3.69 -7.94
N TYR A 110 -12.46 3.27 -8.47
CA TYR A 110 -11.19 3.27 -7.73
C TYR A 110 -10.12 4.02 -8.53
N ARG A 111 -9.31 4.82 -7.85
CA ARG A 111 -8.19 5.53 -8.46
C ARG A 111 -6.92 5.37 -7.63
N LEU A 112 -5.81 5.25 -8.32
CA LEU A 112 -4.48 5.42 -7.74
C LEU A 112 -4.14 6.90 -7.76
N CYS A 113 -3.88 7.47 -6.58
CA CYS A 113 -3.40 8.83 -6.43
C CYS A 113 -1.90 8.83 -6.12
N ILE A 114 -1.09 9.35 -7.02
CA ILE A 114 0.35 9.55 -6.78
C ILE A 114 0.57 11.00 -6.39
N VAL A 115 1.12 11.21 -5.18
CA VAL A 115 1.37 12.55 -4.63
C VAL A 115 2.87 12.81 -4.51
N HIS A 116 3.35 13.88 -5.09
CA HIS A 116 4.72 14.34 -4.90
C HIS A 116 4.77 15.47 -3.87
N THR A 117 5.25 15.17 -2.68
CA THR A 117 5.17 16.09 -1.53
C THR A 117 6.05 17.35 -1.66
N ILE A 118 7.18 17.26 -2.37
CA ILE A 118 8.05 18.43 -2.62
C ILE A 118 7.50 19.30 -3.75
N LEU A 119 7.08 18.69 -4.87
CA LEU A 119 6.51 19.43 -6.00
C LEU A 119 5.09 19.95 -5.70
N LYS A 120 4.46 19.46 -4.62
CA LYS A 120 3.06 19.76 -4.25
C LYS A 120 2.10 19.50 -5.42
N LYS A 121 2.29 18.39 -6.10
CA LYS A 121 1.49 17.93 -7.23
C LYS A 121 0.94 16.54 -6.97
N TYR A 122 -0.16 16.22 -7.60
CA TYR A 122 -0.72 14.85 -7.60
C TYR A 122 -1.20 14.50 -9.01
N ILE A 123 -1.40 13.22 -9.25
CA ILE A 123 -2.10 12.66 -10.41
C ILE A 123 -3.03 11.56 -9.94
N LEU A 124 -4.21 11.48 -10.53
CA LEU A 124 -5.15 10.39 -10.36
C LEU A 124 -5.10 9.53 -11.61
N LEU A 125 -4.96 8.23 -11.42
CA LEU A 125 -4.91 7.26 -12.52
C LEU A 125 -6.03 6.24 -12.34
N ASP A 126 -6.72 5.90 -13.42
CA ASP A 126 -7.52 4.71 -13.49
C ASP A 126 -6.64 3.47 -13.76
N TYR A 127 -7.25 2.27 -13.76
CA TYR A 127 -6.48 1.03 -13.95
C TYR A 127 -5.85 0.94 -15.34
N ASN A 128 -6.51 1.42 -16.38
CA ASN A 128 -5.99 1.37 -17.75
C ASN A 128 -4.82 2.33 -17.92
N GLU A 129 -4.95 3.57 -17.45
CA GLU A 129 -3.86 4.55 -17.44
C GLU A 129 -2.66 4.02 -16.67
N TYR A 130 -2.88 3.47 -15.46
CA TYR A 130 -1.84 2.85 -14.66
C TYR A 130 -1.10 1.74 -15.41
N THR A 131 -1.83 0.82 -16.06
CA THR A 131 -1.20 -0.31 -16.77
C THR A 131 -0.33 0.11 -17.95
N THR A 132 -0.66 1.21 -18.62
CA THR A 132 0.16 1.76 -19.71
C THR A 132 1.48 2.37 -19.24
N LEU A 133 1.56 2.74 -17.96
CA LEU A 133 2.72 3.40 -17.36
C LEU A 133 3.70 2.44 -16.68
N ILE A 134 3.34 1.17 -16.52
CA ILE A 134 4.20 0.18 -15.87
C ILE A 134 5.39 -0.14 -16.76
N GLN A 135 6.60 0.20 -16.29
CA GLN A 135 7.83 -0.22 -16.94
C GLN A 135 8.29 -1.60 -16.43
N ASN A 136 8.28 -1.80 -15.10
CA ASN A 136 8.72 -3.03 -14.45
C ASN A 136 7.83 -3.35 -13.25
N LYS A 137 7.37 -4.60 -13.16
CA LYS A 137 6.65 -5.13 -12.00
C LYS A 137 7.49 -6.21 -11.33
N ARG A 138 7.70 -6.09 -10.00
CA ARG A 138 8.39 -7.11 -9.20
C ARG A 138 7.44 -7.64 -8.14
N VAL A 139 7.36 -8.96 -8.01
CA VAL A 139 6.59 -9.59 -6.92
C VAL A 139 7.56 -9.82 -5.76
N GLN A 140 7.19 -9.33 -4.57
CA GLN A 140 7.95 -9.51 -3.34
C GLN A 140 7.10 -10.28 -2.33
N TYR A 141 7.64 -11.38 -1.82
CA TYR A 141 6.98 -12.18 -0.79
C TYR A 141 7.42 -11.72 0.60
N GLN A 142 6.44 -11.54 1.50
CA GLN A 142 6.70 -11.38 2.93
C GLN A 142 6.36 -12.69 3.64
N ILE A 143 7.36 -13.28 4.29
CA ILE A 143 7.20 -14.55 5.00
C ILE A 143 7.29 -14.29 6.50
N ASN A 144 6.24 -14.60 7.24
CA ASN A 144 6.23 -14.58 8.68
C ASN A 144 6.42 -16.00 9.22
N ILE A 145 7.55 -16.23 9.87
CA ILE A 145 7.80 -17.49 10.57
C ILE A 145 7.09 -17.41 11.93
N LYS A 146 6.34 -18.47 12.29
CA LYS A 146 5.65 -18.53 13.58
C LYS A 146 6.62 -18.25 14.73
N SER A 147 6.20 -17.41 15.67
CA SER A 147 6.94 -17.20 16.91
C SER A 147 7.12 -18.52 17.67
N LYS A 148 8.25 -18.69 18.37
CA LYS A 148 8.55 -19.91 19.15
C LYS A 148 7.39 -20.26 20.06
N THR A 149 6.79 -21.43 19.87
CA THR A 149 5.93 -22.07 20.87
C THR A 149 6.77 -23.10 21.58
N LYS A 150 6.54 -23.31 22.89
CA LYS A 150 7.29 -24.24 23.77
C LYS A 150 7.44 -25.65 23.17
N PHE A 151 6.51 -26.06 22.29
CA PHE A 151 6.46 -27.37 21.64
C PHE A 151 7.54 -27.61 20.56
N TYR A 152 8.14 -26.57 20.01
CA TYR A 152 9.15 -26.72 18.94
C TYR A 152 10.59 -26.84 19.46
N PHE A 153 10.82 -26.60 20.76
CA PHE A 153 12.16 -26.76 21.33
C PHE A 153 12.56 -28.22 21.53
N GLU A 154 11.60 -29.14 21.63
CA GLU A 154 11.89 -30.56 21.79
C GLU A 154 12.22 -31.27 20.47
N LEU A 155 11.90 -30.67 19.31
CA LEU A 155 12.15 -31.24 17.99
C LEU A 155 13.45 -30.80 17.32
N PHE A 156 14.04 -29.71 17.81
CA PHE A 156 15.34 -29.22 17.35
C PHE A 156 16.24 -29.09 18.58
N GLU A 157 16.87 -30.21 18.97
CA GLU A 157 18.12 -30.11 19.73
C GLU A 157 19.08 -29.32 18.87
N PHE A 158 19.39 -28.09 19.27
CA PHE A 158 20.55 -27.39 18.81
C PHE A 158 21.74 -28.20 19.31
N GLN A 159 22.17 -29.18 18.55
CA GLN A 159 23.51 -29.70 18.69
C GLN A 159 24.41 -28.49 18.54
N SER A 160 25.08 -28.12 19.62
CA SER A 160 26.17 -27.17 19.58
C SER A 160 27.15 -27.73 18.55
N LEU A 161 27.17 -27.14 17.37
CA LEU A 161 28.16 -27.41 16.35
C LEU A 161 29.50 -27.07 16.98
N ASN A 162 30.23 -28.06 17.45
CA ASN A 162 31.62 -27.93 17.83
C ASN A 162 32.36 -27.38 16.62
N ASN A 163 33.34 -26.52 16.84
CA ASN A 163 34.12 -25.80 15.84
C ASN A 163 34.68 -26.61 14.65
N PHE A 164 34.44 -27.91 14.63
CA PHE A 164 34.89 -28.84 13.56
C PHE A 164 33.91 -28.89 12.39
N ASP A 165 32.60 -28.67 12.61
CA ASP A 165 31.59 -28.80 11.57
C ASP A 165 31.42 -27.55 10.70
N LEU A 166 31.85 -26.39 11.20
CA LEU A 166 31.82 -25.13 10.43
C LEU A 166 32.74 -25.13 9.20
N LYS A 167 33.83 -25.91 9.25
CA LYS A 167 34.75 -26.07 8.09
C LYS A 167 34.18 -26.94 6.98
N PHE A 168 33.34 -27.90 7.32
CA PHE A 168 32.72 -28.78 6.34
C PHE A 168 31.58 -28.10 5.57
N PHE A 169 30.82 -27.21 6.25
CA PHE A 169 29.73 -26.45 5.63
C PHE A 169 30.25 -25.36 4.67
N LEU A 170 31.38 -24.75 4.98
CA LEU A 170 32.02 -23.76 4.11
C LEU A 170 32.63 -24.34 2.83
N PHE A 171 32.95 -25.64 2.84
CA PHE A 171 33.51 -26.33 1.67
C PHE A 171 32.42 -26.69 0.62
N LEU A 172 31.16 -26.79 1.02
CA LEU A 172 30.04 -27.12 0.13
C LEU A 172 29.34 -25.89 -0.50
N MET A 173 29.78 -24.68 -0.13
CA MET A 173 29.18 -23.44 -0.60
C MET A 173 30.06 -22.61 -1.52
N LEU A 174 31.21 -23.13 -1.94
CA LEU A 174 32.06 -22.49 -2.96
C LEU A 174 31.83 -23.13 -4.33
N PRO A 175 31.63 -22.31 -5.39
CA PRO A 175 31.33 -22.79 -6.74
C PRO A 175 32.48 -23.59 -7.35
#